data_a9cc15cffa672a0569df33f21ae9ad01
#
_entry.id   a9cc15cffa672a0569df33f21ae9ad01
#
_cell.length_a   1.000
_cell.length_b   1.000
_cell.length_c   1.000
_cell.angle_alpha   90.00
_cell.angle_beta   90.00
_cell.angle_gamma   90.00
#
_symmetry.space_group_name_H-M   'P 1'
#
loop_
_entity.id
_entity.type
_entity.pdbx_description
1 polymer ?
#
loop_
_entity_poly.entity_id
_entity_poly.type
_entity_poly.pdbx_seq_one_letter_code
_entity_poly.pdbx_strand_id
1 'polypeptide(L)'
;ENGIATGKYTNTFDVVTESTTHHVDVNAGLYFDYVKGLDLGVIAGYNYWGVKENAYAWQKPSWKVEFTGTYKFLEKWEVGASYKMLADRKALVAGEVVKMNDIHDVDVWASYKALDWLTVFIKGKNLANQKSDTYYGYRNFGINGIAGVTMLF
;
A
#
# COMPACT_ATOMS: atom_id res chain seq x y z
N GLU A 1 -5.70 -12.06 -34.26
CA GLU A 1 -5.86 -10.64 -34.67
C GLU A 1 -5.31 -9.79 -33.53
N ASN A 2 -4.16 -9.16 -33.76
CA ASN A 2 -3.52 -8.30 -32.80
C ASN A 2 -4.36 -7.03 -32.63
N GLY A 3 -5.09 -6.92 -31.52
CA GLY A 3 -5.83 -5.73 -31.18
C GLY A 3 -4.89 -4.55 -30.90
N ILE A 4 -4.64 -3.74 -31.90
CA ILE A 4 -3.97 -2.46 -31.75
C ILE A 4 -4.90 -1.59 -30.91
N ALA A 5 -4.46 -1.21 -29.71
CA ALA A 5 -5.17 -0.28 -28.85
C ALA A 5 -5.22 1.10 -29.52
N THR A 6 -6.28 1.35 -30.28
CA THR A 6 -6.56 2.66 -30.87
C THR A 6 -7.13 3.57 -29.81
N GLY A 7 -6.30 4.16 -28.93
CA GLY A 7 -6.64 5.30 -28.08
C GLY A 7 -7.95 5.28 -27.26
N LYS A 8 -8.76 4.25 -27.38
CA LYS A 8 -9.94 4.01 -26.54
C LYS A 8 -9.53 3.07 -25.41
N TYR A 9 -9.74 3.51 -24.19
CA TYR A 9 -9.63 2.67 -23.00
C TYR A 9 -10.56 1.45 -23.17
N THR A 10 -9.99 0.34 -23.58
CA THR A 10 -10.69 -0.93 -23.51
C THR A 10 -10.50 -1.45 -22.10
N ASN A 11 -11.58 -1.63 -21.35
CA ASN A 11 -11.58 -2.26 -20.03
C ASN A 11 -11.29 -3.77 -20.11
N THR A 12 -10.45 -4.18 -21.04
CA THR A 12 -10.09 -5.58 -21.27
C THR A 12 -8.68 -5.80 -20.72
N PHE A 13 -8.56 -6.81 -19.87
CA PHE A 13 -7.28 -7.33 -19.43
C PHE A 13 -6.94 -8.56 -20.24
N ASP A 14 -5.72 -8.63 -20.73
CA ASP A 14 -5.19 -9.87 -21.25
C ASP A 14 -4.71 -10.74 -20.09
N VAL A 15 -5.03 -12.02 -20.15
CA VAL A 15 -4.55 -12.99 -19.18
C VAL A 15 -3.14 -13.41 -19.59
N VAL A 16 -2.17 -13.07 -18.76
CA VAL A 16 -0.79 -13.52 -18.92
C VAL A 16 -0.56 -14.70 -17.99
N THR A 17 -0.21 -15.84 -18.56
CA THR A 17 0.08 -17.06 -17.81
C THR A 17 1.58 -17.26 -17.65
N GLU A 18 1.98 -17.86 -16.57
CA GLU A 18 3.35 -18.25 -16.26
C GLU A 18 3.33 -19.69 -15.73
N SER A 19 4.09 -20.59 -16.35
CA SER A 19 4.10 -22.00 -15.97
C SER A 19 4.83 -22.23 -14.63
N THR A 20 5.83 -21.42 -14.34
CA THR A 20 6.62 -21.53 -13.09
C THR A 20 7.10 -20.15 -12.67
N THR A 21 6.82 -19.81 -11.43
CA THR A 21 7.32 -18.57 -10.79
C THR A 21 8.09 -18.93 -9.53
N HIS A 22 9.31 -18.41 -9.41
CA HIS A 22 10.06 -18.42 -8.17
C HIS A 22 9.92 -17.06 -7.49
N HIS A 23 9.46 -17.06 -6.25
CA HIS A 23 9.33 -15.83 -5.45
C HIS A 23 10.16 -15.95 -4.18
N VAL A 24 11.05 -14.98 -3.98
CA VAL A 24 11.82 -14.83 -2.73
C VAL A 24 11.45 -13.49 -2.13
N ASP A 25 10.94 -13.50 -0.91
CA ASP A 25 10.59 -12.31 -0.13
C ASP A 25 11.53 -12.22 1.08
N VAL A 26 12.32 -11.15 1.13
CA VAL A 26 13.24 -10.87 2.24
C VAL A 26 12.79 -9.59 2.91
N ASN A 27 12.50 -9.67 4.21
CA ASN A 27 12.05 -8.53 4.99
C ASN A 27 12.97 -8.32 6.20
N ALA A 28 13.26 -7.06 6.51
CA ALA A 28 13.92 -6.64 7.74
C ALA A 28 13.10 -5.55 8.41
N GLY A 29 12.99 -5.62 9.74
CA GLY A 29 12.20 -4.66 10.51
C GLY A 29 12.91 -4.24 11.78
N LEU A 30 12.65 -3.00 12.20
CA LEU A 30 13.07 -2.43 13.46
C LEU A 30 11.83 -1.91 14.19
N TYR A 31 11.77 -2.19 15.49
CA TYR A 31 10.70 -1.74 16.38
C TYR A 31 11.29 -1.01 17.57
N PHE A 32 10.65 0.06 17.97
CA PHE A 32 11.04 0.88 19.11
C PHE A 32 9.81 1.16 19.96
N ASP A 33 9.87 0.77 21.24
CA ASP A 33 8.81 0.88 22.25
C ASP A 33 9.33 1.33 23.63
N TYR A 34 10.56 1.86 23.69
CA TYR A 34 11.20 2.25 24.96
C TYR A 34 10.61 3.51 25.63
N VAL A 35 9.83 4.30 24.87
CA VAL A 35 9.16 5.48 25.41
C VAL A 35 7.71 5.14 25.69
N LYS A 36 7.27 5.34 26.93
CA LYS A 36 5.90 5.01 27.35
C LYS A 36 4.86 5.63 26.42
N GLY A 37 4.05 4.78 25.84
CA GLY A 37 2.98 5.18 24.93
C GLY A 37 3.40 5.40 23.48
N LEU A 38 4.70 5.37 23.16
CA LEU A 38 5.21 5.53 21.79
C LEU A 38 5.66 4.19 21.24
N ASP A 39 5.01 3.76 20.18
CA ASP A 39 5.35 2.56 19.40
C ASP A 39 5.75 3.00 17.98
N LEU A 40 6.95 2.69 17.56
CA LEU A 40 7.43 2.94 16.19
C LEU A 40 7.88 1.65 15.55
N GLY A 41 7.58 1.51 14.27
CA GLY A 41 8.00 0.37 13.47
C GLY A 41 8.39 0.79 12.06
N VAL A 42 9.45 0.18 11.55
CA VAL A 42 9.81 0.26 10.14
C VAL A 42 10.12 -1.13 9.63
N ILE A 43 9.56 -1.46 8.47
CA ILE A 43 9.83 -2.71 7.76
C ILE A 43 10.24 -2.36 6.34
N ALA A 44 11.36 -2.90 5.90
CA ALA A 44 11.79 -2.83 4.51
C ALA A 44 11.88 -4.24 3.94
N GLY A 45 11.38 -4.43 2.73
CA GLY A 45 11.35 -5.71 2.06
C GLY A 45 11.77 -5.63 0.61
N TYR A 46 12.40 -6.69 0.14
CA TYR A 46 12.73 -6.91 -1.26
C TYR A 46 12.11 -8.20 -1.75
N ASN A 47 11.41 -8.12 -2.88
CA ASN A 47 10.80 -9.25 -3.56
C ASN A 47 11.56 -9.55 -4.85
N TYR A 48 12.12 -10.71 -4.94
CA TYR A 48 12.62 -11.25 -6.19
C TYR A 48 11.56 -12.11 -6.84
N TRP A 49 11.28 -11.85 -8.11
CA TRP A 49 10.32 -12.58 -8.93
C TRP A 49 11.05 -13.22 -10.10
N GLY A 50 11.36 -14.51 -10.00
CA GLY A 50 11.90 -15.29 -11.11
C GLY A 50 10.77 -15.86 -11.95
N VAL A 51 10.52 -15.28 -13.11
CA VAL A 51 9.55 -15.75 -14.12
C VAL A 51 10.30 -16.40 -15.27
N LYS A 52 9.69 -17.38 -15.90
CA LYS A 52 10.32 -18.19 -16.95
C LYS A 52 9.90 -17.74 -18.34
N GLU A 53 8.63 -17.47 -18.54
CA GLU A 53 8.04 -17.20 -19.86
C GLU A 53 7.87 -15.71 -20.12
N ASN A 54 7.73 -14.93 -19.07
CA ASN A 54 7.59 -13.48 -19.13
C ASN A 54 8.90 -12.77 -18.77
N ALA A 55 9.09 -11.55 -19.27
CA ALA A 55 10.26 -10.74 -18.93
C ALA A 55 10.25 -10.27 -17.47
N TYR A 56 9.05 -10.08 -16.89
CA TYR A 56 8.85 -9.56 -15.52
C TYR A 56 7.58 -10.14 -14.91
N ALA A 57 7.53 -10.17 -13.57
CA ALA A 57 6.28 -10.37 -12.83
C ALA A 57 5.47 -9.07 -12.87
N TRP A 58 4.57 -8.98 -13.83
CA TRP A 58 3.85 -7.75 -14.14
C TRP A 58 3.12 -7.18 -12.93
N GLN A 59 3.27 -5.87 -12.72
CA GLN A 59 2.61 -5.05 -11.70
C GLN A 59 2.99 -5.39 -10.24
N LYS A 60 3.88 -6.35 -10.04
CA LYS A 60 4.39 -6.72 -8.71
C LYS A 60 5.52 -5.79 -8.29
N PRO A 61 5.52 -5.29 -7.05
CA PRO A 61 6.62 -4.46 -6.56
C PRO A 61 7.84 -5.32 -6.23
N SER A 62 9.04 -4.82 -6.53
CA SER A 62 10.29 -5.39 -6.02
C SER A 62 10.62 -4.85 -4.64
N TRP A 63 10.28 -3.61 -4.34
CA TRP A 63 10.57 -2.97 -3.06
C TRP A 63 9.30 -2.61 -2.31
N LYS A 64 9.34 -2.86 -1.00
CA LYS A 64 8.31 -2.43 -0.03
C LYS A 64 9.00 -1.75 1.13
N VAL A 65 8.46 -0.62 1.58
CA VAL A 65 8.83 0.01 2.84
C VAL A 65 7.55 0.39 3.54
N GLU A 66 7.46 0.04 4.82
CA GLU A 66 6.34 0.42 5.68
C GLU A 66 6.90 1.04 6.95
N PHE A 67 6.42 2.20 7.30
CA PHE A 67 6.65 2.87 8.58
C PHE A 67 5.32 3.03 9.30
N THR A 68 5.32 2.75 10.60
CA THR A 68 4.14 2.96 11.46
C THR A 68 4.59 3.59 12.75
N GLY A 69 3.89 4.62 13.18
CA GLY A 69 4.07 5.25 14.47
C GLY A 69 2.74 5.43 15.18
N THR A 70 2.69 5.09 16.45
CA THR A 70 1.50 5.28 17.31
C THR A 70 1.93 5.92 18.62
N TYR A 71 1.15 6.87 19.09
CA TYR A 71 1.37 7.48 20.39
C TYR A 71 0.09 7.51 21.22
N LYS A 72 0.16 6.89 22.40
CA LYS A 72 -0.93 6.84 23.39
C LYS A 72 -0.61 7.80 24.53
N PHE A 73 -1.54 8.69 24.85
CA PHE A 73 -1.37 9.68 25.90
C PHE A 73 -2.68 9.95 26.64
N LEU A 74 -2.54 10.43 27.88
CA LEU A 74 -3.67 10.72 28.77
C LEU A 74 -4.65 9.54 28.93
N GLU A 75 -4.19 8.30 28.77
CA GLU A 75 -4.95 7.05 28.88
C GLU A 75 -6.18 6.93 27.97
N LYS A 76 -6.54 7.99 27.26
CA LYS A 76 -7.76 8.07 26.42
C LYS A 76 -7.47 8.36 24.97
N TRP A 77 -6.31 8.92 24.66
CA TRP A 77 -5.98 9.33 23.30
C TRP A 77 -4.97 8.39 22.67
N GLU A 78 -5.22 8.03 21.44
CA GLU A 78 -4.25 7.41 20.56
C GLU A 78 -4.20 8.19 19.24
N VAL A 79 -3.02 8.56 18.82
CA VAL A 79 -2.77 9.14 17.49
C VAL A 79 -1.73 8.30 16.78
N GLY A 80 -1.82 8.23 15.47
CA GLY A 80 -0.84 7.47 14.72
C GLY A 80 -0.75 7.92 13.28
N ALA A 81 0.35 7.49 12.67
CA ALA A 81 0.61 7.68 11.24
C ALA A 81 1.25 6.43 10.67
N SER A 82 0.99 6.18 9.40
CA SER A 82 1.69 5.17 8.63
C SER A 82 2.10 5.71 7.27
N TYR A 83 3.22 5.20 6.78
CA TYR A 83 3.70 5.43 5.42
C TYR A 83 3.98 4.09 4.78
N LYS A 84 3.54 3.92 3.54
CA LYS A 84 3.81 2.73 2.73
C LYS A 84 4.34 3.12 1.38
N MET A 85 5.41 2.48 0.97
CA MET A 85 5.98 2.59 -0.36
C MET A 85 5.98 1.23 -1.05
N LEU A 86 5.55 1.20 -2.32
CA LEU A 86 5.70 0.06 -3.22
C LEU A 86 6.39 0.57 -4.48
N ALA A 87 7.58 0.03 -4.79
CA ALA A 87 8.41 0.55 -5.86
C ALA A 87 8.89 -0.54 -6.83
N ASP A 88 9.41 -0.07 -7.97
CA ASP A 88 9.92 -0.87 -9.08
C ASP A 88 8.88 -1.85 -9.62
N ARG A 89 7.74 -1.30 -10.06
CA ARG A 89 6.67 -2.04 -10.71
C ARG A 89 6.70 -1.82 -12.21
N LYS A 90 6.44 -2.86 -12.97
CA LYS A 90 6.39 -2.81 -14.45
C LYS A 90 5.08 -3.40 -14.94
N ALA A 91 4.54 -2.83 -16.00
CA ALA A 91 3.35 -3.33 -16.70
C ALA A 91 3.70 -3.67 -18.14
N LEU A 92 2.98 -4.63 -18.71
CA LEU A 92 2.99 -4.92 -20.13
C LEU A 92 1.81 -4.18 -20.77
N VAL A 93 2.10 -3.26 -21.69
CA VAL A 93 1.08 -2.43 -22.35
C VAL A 93 1.32 -2.48 -23.86
N ALA A 94 0.39 -3.04 -24.59
CA ALA A 94 0.49 -3.21 -26.05
C ALA A 94 1.80 -3.88 -26.51
N GLY A 95 2.32 -4.83 -25.72
CA GLY A 95 3.57 -5.54 -26.00
C GLY A 95 4.84 -4.81 -25.53
N GLU A 96 4.72 -3.61 -24.98
CA GLU A 96 5.85 -2.83 -24.46
C GLU A 96 5.93 -2.86 -22.92
N VAL A 97 7.15 -2.82 -22.40
CA VAL A 97 7.40 -2.73 -20.97
C VAL A 97 7.30 -1.29 -20.52
N VAL A 98 6.34 -1.00 -19.68
CA VAL A 98 6.12 0.34 -19.09
C VAL A 98 6.46 0.32 -17.61
N LYS A 99 7.36 1.22 -17.17
CA LYS A 99 7.61 1.44 -15.75
C LYS A 99 6.42 2.16 -15.13
N MET A 100 5.84 1.58 -14.09
CA MET A 100 4.76 2.19 -13.32
C MET A 100 5.33 3.16 -12.28
N ASN A 101 4.56 4.17 -11.93
CA ASN A 101 4.91 5.05 -10.82
C ASN A 101 4.92 4.25 -9.50
N ASP A 102 5.86 4.59 -8.64
CA ASP A 102 5.90 4.06 -7.29
C ASP A 102 4.66 4.52 -6.52
N ILE A 103 4.18 3.70 -5.60
CA ILE A 103 3.06 4.05 -4.73
C ILE A 103 3.64 4.57 -3.41
N HIS A 104 3.18 5.75 -3.00
CA HIS A 104 3.46 6.32 -1.68
C HIS A 104 2.12 6.62 -1.01
N ASP A 105 1.81 5.93 0.06
CA ASP A 105 0.57 6.10 0.81
C ASP A 105 0.88 6.60 2.22
N VAL A 106 0.23 7.68 2.63
CA VAL A 106 0.36 8.28 3.95
C VAL A 106 -1.00 8.30 4.60
N ASP A 107 -1.13 7.58 5.70
CA ASP A 107 -2.33 7.58 6.52
C ASP A 107 -2.04 8.21 7.88
N VAL A 108 -3.02 8.92 8.44
CA VAL A 108 -2.99 9.36 9.84
C VAL A 108 -4.33 9.05 10.50
N TRP A 109 -4.29 8.80 11.81
CA TRP A 109 -5.50 8.56 12.58
C TRP A 109 -5.40 9.13 13.97
N ALA A 110 -6.57 9.38 14.54
CA ALA A 110 -6.72 9.70 15.95
C ALA A 110 -7.94 8.95 16.49
N SER A 111 -7.84 8.46 17.71
CA SER A 111 -8.94 7.87 18.45
C SER A 111 -9.02 8.43 19.88
N TYR A 112 -10.23 8.47 20.41
CA TYR A 112 -10.51 8.94 21.74
C TYR A 112 -11.46 8.00 22.48
N LYS A 113 -11.00 7.45 23.59
CA LYS A 113 -11.80 6.62 24.50
C LYS A 113 -12.73 7.52 25.31
N ALA A 114 -13.93 7.76 24.82
CA ALA A 114 -14.91 8.63 25.46
C ALA A 114 -15.44 8.00 26.76
N LEU A 115 -15.72 6.69 26.71
CA LEU A 115 -16.18 5.86 27.84
C LEU A 115 -15.41 4.52 27.79
N ASP A 116 -15.45 3.73 28.86
CA ASP A 116 -14.77 2.44 28.88
C ASP A 116 -15.25 1.48 27.78
N TRP A 117 -16.49 1.64 27.37
CA TRP A 117 -17.14 0.85 26.33
C TRP A 117 -17.27 1.60 24.98
N LEU A 118 -16.87 2.89 24.89
CA LEU A 118 -17.05 3.72 23.67
C LEU A 118 -15.78 4.42 23.27
N THR A 119 -15.29 4.12 22.08
CA THR A 119 -14.18 4.81 21.42
C THR A 119 -14.66 5.44 20.14
N VAL A 120 -14.35 6.71 19.91
CA VAL A 120 -14.55 7.40 18.62
C VAL A 120 -13.24 7.53 17.90
N PHE A 121 -13.26 7.46 16.57
CA PHE A 121 -12.04 7.59 15.77
C PHE A 121 -12.28 8.35 14.47
N ILE A 122 -11.20 8.94 13.98
CA ILE A 122 -11.10 9.54 12.64
C ILE A 122 -9.80 9.05 12.00
N LYS A 123 -9.85 8.77 10.69
CA LYS A 123 -8.70 8.37 9.90
C LYS A 123 -8.70 9.11 8.56
N GLY A 124 -7.59 9.76 8.23
CA GLY A 124 -7.31 10.29 6.89
C GLY A 124 -6.41 9.31 6.15
N LYS A 125 -6.76 9.01 4.91
CA LYS A 125 -6.02 8.07 4.05
C LYS A 125 -5.52 8.75 2.79
N ASN A 126 -4.38 8.29 2.30
CA ASN A 126 -3.71 8.83 1.12
C ASN A 126 -3.54 10.36 1.20
N LEU A 127 -3.06 10.86 2.33
CA LEU A 127 -2.90 12.30 2.57
C LEU A 127 -1.85 12.94 1.65
N ALA A 128 -0.94 12.15 1.08
CA ALA A 128 -0.04 12.59 0.01
C ALA A 128 -0.78 12.92 -1.29
N ASN A 129 -2.06 12.56 -1.39
CA ASN A 129 -2.91 12.71 -2.59
C ASN A 129 -2.25 12.15 -3.86
N GLN A 130 -1.45 11.11 -3.69
CA GLN A 130 -0.77 10.52 -4.82
C GLN A 130 -1.78 9.77 -5.70
N LYS A 131 -1.84 10.17 -6.95
CA LYS A 131 -2.62 9.49 -7.99
C LYS A 131 -1.76 8.38 -8.60
N SER A 132 -1.58 7.30 -7.87
CA SER A 132 -0.89 6.12 -8.34
C SER A 132 -1.87 5.09 -8.86
N ASP A 133 -1.42 4.26 -9.77
CA ASP A 133 -2.22 3.16 -10.28
C ASP A 133 -1.91 1.89 -9.48
N THR A 134 -2.94 1.23 -8.93
CA THR A 134 -2.80 -0.11 -8.35
C THR A 134 -2.45 -1.11 -9.44
N TYR A 135 -3.21 -1.05 -10.53
CA TYR A 135 -2.94 -1.72 -11.79
C TYR A 135 -2.83 -0.65 -12.86
N TYR A 136 -2.03 -0.87 -13.88
CA TYR A 136 -1.85 0.11 -14.96
C TYR A 136 -3.21 0.59 -15.51
N GLY A 137 -3.44 1.91 -15.47
CA GLY A 137 -4.70 2.53 -15.87
C GLY A 137 -5.81 2.52 -14.80
N TYR A 138 -5.62 1.85 -13.65
CA TYR A 138 -6.57 1.83 -12.54
C TYR A 138 -6.03 2.65 -11.36
N ARG A 139 -6.43 3.90 -11.31
CA ARG A 139 -6.00 4.84 -10.28
C ARG A 139 -6.62 4.54 -8.92
N ASN A 140 -5.79 4.70 -7.90
CA ASN A 140 -6.24 4.70 -6.51
C ASN A 140 -7.10 5.93 -6.22
N PHE A 141 -7.95 5.81 -5.21
CA PHE A 141 -8.66 6.95 -4.65
C PHE A 141 -7.64 7.99 -4.14
N GLY A 142 -7.94 9.28 -4.36
CA GLY A 142 -7.22 10.37 -3.74
C GLY A 142 -7.42 10.41 -2.21
N ILE A 143 -7.18 11.58 -1.61
CA ILE A 143 -7.44 11.77 -0.18
C ILE A 143 -8.87 11.35 0.15
N ASN A 144 -8.98 10.54 1.18
CA ASN A 144 -10.28 10.13 1.71
C ASN A 144 -10.23 10.08 3.24
N GLY A 145 -11.39 10.17 3.87
CA GLY A 145 -11.54 10.16 5.32
C GLY A 145 -12.55 9.14 5.78
N ILE A 146 -12.30 8.58 6.95
CA ILE A 146 -13.18 7.64 7.64
C ILE A 146 -13.36 8.16 9.06
N ALA A 147 -14.59 8.17 9.56
CA ALA A 147 -14.89 8.41 10.97
C ALA A 147 -15.84 7.31 11.46
N GLY A 148 -15.71 6.93 12.71
CA GLY A 148 -16.53 5.87 13.26
C GLY A 148 -16.46 5.77 14.78
N VAL A 149 -17.20 4.80 15.29
CA VAL A 149 -17.25 4.46 16.70
C VAL A 149 -17.04 2.97 16.90
N THR A 150 -16.37 2.59 17.96
CA THR A 150 -16.23 1.21 18.43
C THR A 150 -16.92 1.08 19.78
N MET A 151 -17.80 0.11 19.92
CA MET A 151 -18.51 -0.20 21.17
C MET A 151 -18.11 -1.60 21.65
N LEU A 152 -17.84 -1.73 22.94
CA LEU A 152 -17.58 -3.00 23.63
C LEU A 152 -18.80 -3.33 24.50
N PHE A 153 -19.39 -4.52 24.32
CA PHE A 153 -20.53 -5.01 25.08
C PHE A 153 -20.13 -6.14 25.99
#